data_8bc775c44241164315acb365af880d20
#
_entry.id   8bc775c44241164315acb365af880d20
#
_cell.length_a   1.000
_cell.length_b   1.000
_cell.length_c   1.000
_cell.angle_alpha   90.00
_cell.angle_beta   90.00
_cell.angle_gamma   90.00
#
_symmetry.space_group_name_H-M   'P 1'
#
loop_
_entity.id
_entity.type
_entity.pdbx_description
1 polymer ?
#
loop_
_entity_poly.entity_id
_entity_poly.type
_entity_poly.pdbx_seq_one_letter_code
_entity_poly.pdbx_strand_id
1 'polypeptide(L)'
;MQTNNQHTQEDQIDIIQIIFTILSQRILIVSSLIVFTLIGIVYNYYHHDIFQTNATILISEDQSDPSSFINNNEYQFLYNNKIENKDQVSIFKSTLILNQIAEKLGINYRYFKKNSWKANSLLTKESLPFEFVFKKTTSENTCIISYNKENVVININDTTFSFSKNESEFENSIFTYKRKFINYAGLDTFIIRQFDKTQTIDGLKSSYVVQESKNSNTYGISYSGPNKDLNSKILKGIVDGIKENNLNEKKNVYKLSINFIDLRISKLITKIDSLNYVISNFKISNGVYMPESQTNSALDNLNAIEQKIFKNSLQSELSVELLNEVEKQNSFELLPTDIGIENQNINQMVFQFNKIILEKNNLLVEATEKNPLVIQSQNQLI
;
A
#
# COMPACT_ATOMS: atom_id res chain seq x y z
N MET A 1 28.05 -36.96 -74.73
CA MET A 1 27.73 -35.91 -73.73
C MET A 1 26.23 -35.81 -73.71
N GLN A 2 25.59 -36.48 -72.74
CA GLN A 2 24.17 -36.40 -72.50
C GLN A 2 23.95 -35.38 -71.35
N THR A 3 23.33 -34.28 -71.66
CA THR A 3 22.94 -33.27 -70.67
C THR A 3 21.62 -33.68 -70.00
N ASN A 4 21.72 -34.03 -68.76
CA ASN A 4 20.61 -34.41 -67.92
C ASN A 4 19.91 -33.09 -67.41
N ASN A 5 18.81 -32.71 -68.06
CA ASN A 5 17.93 -31.67 -67.60
C ASN A 5 17.03 -32.19 -66.46
N GLN A 6 17.43 -31.99 -65.24
CA GLN A 6 16.50 -32.12 -64.09
C GLN A 6 15.53 -30.92 -64.12
N HIS A 7 14.32 -31.19 -64.60
CA HIS A 7 13.19 -30.28 -64.33
C HIS A 7 12.92 -30.30 -62.85
N THR A 8 13.23 -29.22 -62.17
CA THR A 8 12.63 -28.89 -60.86
C THR A 8 11.14 -28.65 -61.09
N GLN A 9 10.31 -29.64 -60.75
CA GLN A 9 8.88 -29.43 -60.60
C GLN A 9 8.71 -28.43 -59.42
N GLU A 10 8.42 -27.20 -59.74
CA GLU A 10 7.82 -26.29 -58.78
C GLU A 10 6.45 -26.88 -58.45
N ASP A 11 6.28 -27.31 -57.20
CA ASP A 11 5.00 -27.72 -56.64
C ASP A 11 4.06 -26.50 -56.68
N GLN A 12 3.43 -26.27 -57.83
CA GLN A 12 2.34 -25.31 -57.95
C GLN A 12 1.20 -25.85 -57.14
N ILE A 13 0.94 -25.23 -55.96
CA ILE A 13 -0.20 -25.52 -55.13
C ILE A 13 -1.46 -25.25 -55.99
N ASP A 14 -2.09 -26.29 -56.48
CA ASP A 14 -3.33 -26.16 -57.26
C ASP A 14 -4.49 -25.81 -56.33
N ILE A 15 -4.75 -24.50 -56.22
CA ILE A 15 -5.81 -23.93 -55.37
C ILE A 15 -7.18 -24.53 -55.70
N ILE A 16 -7.40 -24.90 -56.96
CA ILE A 16 -8.66 -25.49 -57.43
C ILE A 16 -8.83 -26.88 -56.83
N GLN A 17 -7.76 -27.69 -56.80
CA GLN A 17 -7.75 -29.03 -56.24
C GLN A 17 -7.98 -29.02 -54.72
N ILE A 18 -7.46 -28.02 -54.00
CA ILE A 18 -7.71 -27.79 -52.57
C ILE A 18 -9.17 -27.46 -52.36
N ILE A 19 -9.74 -26.56 -53.15
CA ILE A 19 -11.17 -26.20 -53.07
C ILE A 19 -12.08 -27.41 -53.31
N PHE A 20 -11.80 -28.22 -54.34
CA PHE A 20 -12.55 -29.45 -54.61
C PHE A 20 -12.46 -30.47 -53.46
N THR A 21 -11.27 -30.63 -52.84
CA THR A 21 -11.07 -31.53 -51.72
C THR A 21 -11.88 -31.02 -50.48
N ILE A 22 -11.88 -29.75 -50.23
CA ILE A 22 -12.69 -29.13 -49.16
C ILE A 22 -14.19 -29.33 -49.41
N LEU A 23 -14.65 -29.10 -50.64
CA LEU A 23 -16.03 -29.28 -51.02
C LEU A 23 -16.49 -30.76 -51.00
N SER A 24 -15.61 -31.70 -51.29
CA SER A 24 -15.92 -33.14 -51.24
C SER A 24 -16.13 -33.62 -49.79
N GLN A 25 -15.45 -32.99 -48.81
CA GLN A 25 -15.57 -33.34 -47.38
C GLN A 25 -16.48 -32.39 -46.60
N ARG A 26 -17.41 -31.73 -47.31
CA ARG A 26 -18.32 -30.71 -46.71
C ARG A 26 -19.04 -31.16 -45.43
N ILE A 27 -19.47 -32.43 -45.38
CA ILE A 27 -20.21 -32.99 -44.23
C ILE A 27 -19.27 -33.06 -43.00
N LEU A 28 -18.03 -33.47 -43.18
CA LEU A 28 -17.03 -33.56 -42.12
C LEU A 28 -16.67 -32.18 -41.61
N ILE A 29 -16.51 -31.19 -42.48
CA ILE A 29 -16.21 -29.81 -42.12
C ILE A 29 -17.38 -29.19 -41.35
N VAL A 30 -18.61 -29.34 -41.84
CA VAL A 30 -19.79 -28.81 -41.17
C VAL A 30 -20.00 -29.50 -39.84
N SER A 31 -19.80 -30.80 -39.71
CA SER A 31 -19.95 -31.52 -38.44
C SER A 31 -18.88 -31.07 -37.43
N SER A 32 -17.63 -30.88 -37.84
CA SER A 32 -16.58 -30.39 -36.98
C SER A 32 -16.85 -28.96 -36.52
N LEU A 33 -17.32 -28.07 -37.38
CA LEU A 33 -17.71 -26.72 -37.07
C LEU A 33 -18.83 -26.69 -36.01
N ILE A 34 -19.87 -27.56 -36.18
CA ILE A 34 -20.95 -27.67 -35.20
C ILE A 34 -20.44 -28.14 -33.84
N VAL A 35 -19.57 -29.16 -33.83
CA VAL A 35 -18.99 -29.67 -32.56
C VAL A 35 -18.13 -28.59 -31.86
N PHE A 36 -17.25 -27.88 -32.56
CA PHE A 36 -16.47 -26.81 -31.98
C PHE A 36 -17.32 -25.64 -31.51
N THR A 37 -18.38 -25.30 -32.26
CA THR A 37 -19.32 -24.25 -31.84
C THR A 37 -20.06 -24.66 -30.57
N LEU A 38 -20.52 -25.91 -30.46
CA LEU A 38 -21.15 -26.42 -29.24
C LEU A 38 -20.19 -26.40 -28.05
N ILE A 39 -18.93 -26.85 -28.24
CA ILE A 39 -17.90 -26.78 -27.20
C ILE A 39 -17.66 -25.33 -26.79
N GLY A 40 -17.57 -24.40 -27.75
CA GLY A 40 -17.42 -22.96 -27.45
C GLY A 40 -18.60 -22.36 -26.67
N ILE A 41 -19.83 -22.74 -27.01
CA ILE A 41 -21.02 -22.30 -26.28
C ILE A 41 -21.01 -22.86 -24.84
N VAL A 42 -20.70 -24.16 -24.68
CA VAL A 42 -20.63 -24.80 -23.36
C VAL A 42 -19.51 -24.15 -22.53
N TYR A 43 -18.35 -23.93 -23.11
CA TYR A 43 -17.23 -23.25 -22.43
C TYR A 43 -17.63 -21.84 -21.97
N ASN A 44 -18.21 -21.02 -22.87
CA ASN A 44 -18.64 -19.65 -22.56
C ASN A 44 -19.76 -19.62 -21.51
N TYR A 45 -20.63 -20.63 -21.51
CA TYR A 45 -21.72 -20.72 -20.53
C TYR A 45 -21.23 -21.01 -19.12
N TYR A 46 -20.16 -21.78 -18.96
CA TYR A 46 -19.58 -22.12 -17.64
C TYR A 46 -18.45 -21.18 -17.20
N HIS A 47 -17.88 -20.41 -18.14
CA HIS A 47 -16.82 -19.47 -17.81
C HIS A 47 -17.36 -18.23 -17.10
N HIS A 48 -16.61 -17.78 -16.06
CA HIS A 48 -16.96 -16.54 -15.37
C HIS A 48 -16.35 -15.35 -16.10
N ASP A 49 -17.13 -14.32 -16.30
CA ASP A 49 -16.61 -13.04 -16.81
C ASP A 49 -15.64 -12.45 -15.79
N ILE A 50 -14.49 -12.04 -16.27
CA ILE A 50 -13.49 -11.31 -15.47
C ILE A 50 -13.51 -9.86 -15.93
N PHE A 51 -13.81 -8.97 -15.00
CA PHE A 51 -13.82 -7.53 -15.22
C PHE A 51 -12.52 -6.93 -14.67
N GLN A 52 -11.91 -6.05 -15.45
CA GLN A 52 -10.76 -5.28 -15.01
C GLN A 52 -11.18 -3.83 -14.76
N THR A 53 -10.79 -3.30 -13.61
CA THR A 53 -10.97 -1.90 -13.24
C THR A 53 -9.61 -1.26 -13.13
N ASN A 54 -9.45 -0.08 -13.72
CA ASN A 54 -8.18 0.63 -13.77
C ASN A 54 -8.31 1.99 -13.07
N ALA A 55 -7.23 2.42 -12.43
CA ALA A 55 -7.08 3.78 -11.92
C ALA A 55 -5.64 4.24 -12.17
N THR A 56 -5.45 5.55 -12.20
CA THR A 56 -4.13 6.16 -12.36
C THR A 56 -3.85 7.04 -11.17
N ILE A 57 -2.69 6.86 -10.56
CA ILE A 57 -2.19 7.68 -9.46
C ILE A 57 -1.06 8.55 -10.01
N LEU A 58 -1.18 9.85 -9.80
CA LEU A 58 -0.10 10.80 -10.00
C LEU A 58 0.53 11.09 -8.64
N ILE A 59 1.81 10.82 -8.50
CA ILE A 59 2.58 11.26 -7.35
C ILE A 59 3.12 12.64 -7.69
N SER A 60 2.49 13.67 -7.12
CA SER A 60 2.99 15.02 -7.22
C SER A 60 4.15 15.17 -6.22
N GLU A 61 5.31 15.52 -6.72
CA GLU A 61 6.36 16.08 -5.89
C GLU A 61 5.84 17.43 -5.40
N ASP A 62 5.59 17.55 -4.09
CA ASP A 62 5.17 18.82 -3.51
C ASP A 62 6.27 19.87 -3.76
N GLN A 63 6.05 20.73 -4.75
CA GLN A 63 6.88 21.92 -4.98
C GLN A 63 6.68 22.99 -3.88
N SER A 64 5.72 22.78 -2.99
CA SER A 64 5.42 23.66 -1.88
C SER A 64 6.07 23.22 -0.57
N ASP A 65 7.27 22.66 -0.66
CA ASP A 65 8.07 22.37 0.50
C ASP A 65 8.47 23.70 1.17
N PRO A 66 8.27 23.85 2.51
CA PRO A 66 8.68 25.06 3.23
C PRO A 66 10.16 25.42 3.01
N SER A 67 11.00 24.45 2.62
CA SER A 67 12.39 24.67 2.23
C SER A 67 12.57 25.52 0.97
N SER A 68 11.56 25.64 0.11
CA SER A 68 11.60 26.52 -1.06
C SER A 68 11.68 28.00 -0.68
N PHE A 69 11.32 28.35 0.55
CA PHE A 69 11.47 29.72 1.10
C PHE A 69 12.88 29.99 1.69
N ILE A 70 13.66 28.94 1.89
CA ILE A 70 15.07 29.05 2.33
C ILE A 70 15.93 29.00 1.06
N ASN A 71 16.27 30.18 0.56
CA ASN A 71 16.99 30.40 -0.71
C ASN A 71 18.48 29.96 -0.60
N ASN A 72 18.78 28.83 -0.01
CA ASN A 72 20.12 28.27 0.12
C ASN A 72 20.22 26.96 -0.66
N ASN A 73 21.03 26.98 -1.72
CA ASN A 73 21.38 25.84 -2.56
C ASN A 73 21.92 24.62 -1.78
N GLU A 74 22.21 24.77 -0.48
CA GLU A 74 22.74 23.72 0.40
C GLU A 74 21.68 22.70 0.83
N TYR A 75 20.39 23.06 0.79
CA TYR A 75 19.30 22.14 1.21
C TYR A 75 18.61 21.41 0.05
N GLN A 76 18.91 21.81 -1.18
CA GLN A 76 18.30 21.22 -2.38
C GLN A 76 18.65 19.72 -2.55
N PHE A 77 19.78 19.29 -1.98
CA PHE A 77 20.22 17.91 -2.03
C PHE A 77 19.46 16.99 -1.05
N LEU A 78 18.95 17.50 0.06
CA LEU A 78 18.14 16.74 1.02
C LEU A 78 16.78 16.30 0.42
N TYR A 79 16.29 17.02 -0.60
CA TYR A 79 15.03 16.79 -1.25
C TYR A 79 15.13 16.11 -2.62
N ASN A 80 16.33 16.00 -3.19
CA ASN A 80 16.55 15.34 -4.48
C ASN A 80 16.52 13.81 -4.41
N ASN A 81 16.14 13.24 -3.28
CA ASN A 81 15.94 11.81 -3.20
C ASN A 81 14.56 11.47 -3.77
N LYS A 82 14.52 11.31 -5.07
CA LYS A 82 13.50 10.48 -5.71
C LYS A 82 13.55 9.13 -5.00
N ILE A 83 12.54 8.84 -4.18
CA ILE A 83 12.25 7.46 -3.81
C ILE A 83 12.25 6.72 -5.14
N GLU A 84 13.18 5.80 -5.34
CA GLU A 84 13.27 5.10 -6.61
C GLU A 84 11.90 4.51 -6.93
N ASN A 85 11.49 4.58 -8.18
CA ASN A 85 10.16 4.15 -8.62
C ASN A 85 9.82 2.72 -8.15
N LYS A 86 10.81 1.88 -7.94
CA LYS A 86 10.65 0.52 -7.39
C LYS A 86 10.12 0.50 -5.96
N ASP A 87 10.55 1.44 -5.14
CA ASP A 87 10.13 1.55 -3.73
C ASP A 87 8.65 1.97 -3.66
N GLN A 88 8.22 2.85 -4.55
CA GLN A 88 6.80 3.26 -4.66
C GLN A 88 5.89 2.09 -5.05
N VAL A 89 6.32 1.24 -5.99
CA VAL A 89 5.57 0.05 -6.39
C VAL A 89 5.44 -0.93 -5.22
N SER A 90 6.48 -1.06 -4.39
CA SER A 90 6.45 -1.91 -3.19
C SER A 90 5.48 -1.38 -2.14
N ILE A 91 5.44 -0.06 -1.93
CA ILE A 91 4.46 0.59 -1.04
C ILE A 91 3.03 0.31 -1.53
N PHE A 92 2.78 0.42 -2.84
CA PHE A 92 1.45 0.16 -3.40
C PHE A 92 1.01 -1.30 -3.24
N LYS A 93 1.94 -2.24 -3.21
CA LYS A 93 1.68 -3.67 -2.98
C LYS A 93 1.80 -4.08 -1.51
N SER A 94 1.93 -3.10 -0.61
CA SER A 94 2.10 -3.35 0.81
C SER A 94 0.96 -4.19 1.40
N THR A 95 1.34 -5.24 2.11
CA THR A 95 0.42 -6.13 2.81
C THR A 95 -0.39 -5.36 3.87
N LEU A 96 0.19 -4.31 4.47
CA LEU A 96 -0.51 -3.47 5.44
C LEU A 96 -1.75 -2.81 4.82
N ILE A 97 -1.58 -2.17 3.67
CA ILE A 97 -2.67 -1.51 2.94
C ILE A 97 -3.73 -2.53 2.54
N LEU A 98 -3.31 -3.67 1.97
CA LEU A 98 -4.23 -4.73 1.56
C LEU A 98 -4.99 -5.34 2.75
N ASN A 99 -4.35 -5.50 3.91
CA ASN A 99 -4.99 -5.94 5.14
C ASN A 99 -6.07 -4.97 5.61
N GLN A 100 -5.77 -3.67 5.67
CA GLN A 100 -6.73 -2.65 6.07
C GLN A 100 -7.96 -2.63 5.16
N ILE A 101 -7.73 -2.81 3.85
CA ILE A 101 -8.81 -2.87 2.86
C ILE A 101 -9.62 -4.15 3.04
N ALA A 102 -8.96 -5.29 3.23
CA ALA A 102 -9.63 -6.57 3.43
C ALA A 102 -10.56 -6.55 4.65
N GLU A 103 -10.11 -5.94 5.75
CA GLU A 103 -10.89 -5.76 6.96
C GLU A 103 -12.04 -4.75 6.75
N LYS A 104 -11.75 -3.58 6.17
CA LYS A 104 -12.74 -2.51 5.94
C LYS A 104 -13.87 -2.93 5.00
N LEU A 105 -13.55 -3.68 3.94
CA LEU A 105 -14.52 -4.15 2.95
C LEU A 105 -15.08 -5.56 3.27
N GLY A 106 -14.57 -6.23 4.30
CA GLY A 106 -14.97 -7.59 4.65
C GLY A 106 -14.70 -8.60 3.52
N ILE A 107 -13.59 -8.46 2.82
CA ILE A 107 -13.24 -9.29 1.63
C ILE A 107 -12.82 -10.71 2.03
N ASN A 108 -12.55 -10.95 3.31
CA ASN A 108 -12.35 -12.28 3.86
C ASN A 108 -13.57 -13.19 3.69
N TYR A 109 -14.72 -12.65 3.26
CA TYR A 109 -15.90 -13.40 2.91
C TYR A 109 -16.19 -13.30 1.42
N ARG A 110 -16.49 -14.43 0.79
CA ARG A 110 -17.05 -14.49 -0.57
C ARG A 110 -18.44 -15.08 -0.51
N TYR A 111 -19.36 -14.39 -1.15
CA TYR A 111 -20.77 -14.74 -1.17
C TYR A 111 -21.16 -15.18 -2.56
N PHE A 112 -21.78 -16.34 -2.66
CA PHE A 112 -22.25 -16.87 -3.94
C PHE A 112 -23.73 -17.20 -3.86
N LYS A 113 -24.44 -16.97 -4.95
CA LYS A 113 -25.76 -17.55 -5.16
C LYS A 113 -25.56 -18.83 -5.95
N LYS A 114 -26.05 -19.95 -5.41
CA LYS A 114 -25.99 -21.25 -6.10
C LYS A 114 -26.96 -21.23 -7.29
N ASN A 115 -26.44 -21.49 -8.47
CA ASN A 115 -27.23 -21.65 -9.67
C ASN A 115 -27.31 -23.13 -10.02
N SER A 116 -28.46 -23.57 -10.54
CA SER A 116 -28.69 -25.00 -10.86
C SER A 116 -27.88 -25.46 -12.09
N TRP A 117 -27.65 -24.57 -13.07
CA TRP A 117 -27.09 -24.90 -14.37
C TRP A 117 -25.88 -24.05 -14.76
N LYS A 118 -25.64 -22.95 -14.08
CA LYS A 118 -24.50 -22.04 -14.30
C LYS A 118 -23.54 -22.07 -13.13
N ALA A 119 -22.34 -21.56 -13.38
CA ALA A 119 -21.42 -21.26 -12.31
C ALA A 119 -22.08 -20.34 -11.27
N ASN A 120 -21.72 -20.53 -10.00
CA ASN A 120 -22.29 -19.76 -8.91
C ASN A 120 -22.01 -18.26 -9.08
N SER A 121 -23.04 -17.43 -9.00
CA SER A 121 -22.88 -15.97 -9.15
C SER A 121 -22.25 -15.37 -7.90
N LEU A 122 -21.14 -14.65 -8.05
CA LEU A 122 -20.52 -13.90 -6.95
C LEU A 122 -21.38 -12.68 -6.60
N LEU A 123 -21.69 -12.53 -5.33
CA LEU A 123 -22.52 -11.46 -4.79
C LEU A 123 -21.70 -10.50 -3.92
N THR A 124 -22.21 -9.29 -3.73
CA THR A 124 -21.71 -8.37 -2.70
C THR A 124 -22.46 -8.56 -1.40
N LYS A 125 -21.86 -8.18 -0.27
CA LYS A 125 -22.53 -8.25 1.05
C LYS A 125 -23.86 -7.49 1.08
N GLU A 126 -23.93 -6.39 0.35
CA GLU A 126 -25.14 -5.54 0.28
C GLU A 126 -26.29 -6.20 -0.46
N SER A 127 -26.00 -7.06 -1.45
CA SER A 127 -27.01 -7.75 -2.25
C SER A 127 -27.61 -8.98 -1.57
N LEU A 128 -27.09 -9.38 -0.41
CA LEU A 128 -27.63 -10.50 0.36
C LEU A 128 -28.90 -10.11 1.10
N PRO A 129 -29.91 -11.01 1.15
CA PRO A 129 -31.16 -10.79 1.91
C PRO A 129 -30.98 -10.94 3.43
N PHE A 130 -29.77 -11.22 3.89
CA PHE A 130 -29.42 -11.44 5.30
C PHE A 130 -28.03 -10.89 5.62
N GLU A 131 -27.72 -10.76 6.88
CA GLU A 131 -26.38 -10.60 7.41
C GLU A 131 -25.93 -11.90 8.06
N PHE A 132 -24.72 -12.29 7.80
CA PHE A 132 -24.11 -13.50 8.35
C PHE A 132 -22.67 -13.22 8.77
N VAL A 133 -22.33 -13.61 9.99
CA VAL A 133 -21.00 -13.42 10.57
C VAL A 133 -20.61 -14.65 11.37
N PHE A 134 -19.43 -15.22 11.08
CA PHE A 134 -18.84 -16.22 11.94
C PHE A 134 -18.24 -15.57 13.20
N LYS A 135 -18.46 -16.16 14.36
CA LYS A 135 -17.89 -15.66 15.63
C LYS A 135 -16.39 -16.00 15.78
N LYS A 136 -15.92 -17.06 15.12
CA LYS A 136 -14.51 -17.41 15.06
C LYS A 136 -13.97 -17.14 13.66
N THR A 137 -12.90 -16.36 13.57
CA THR A 137 -12.29 -15.90 12.30
C THR A 137 -11.01 -16.66 11.94
N THR A 138 -10.65 -17.71 12.67
CA THR A 138 -9.33 -18.35 12.60
C THR A 138 -9.23 -19.55 11.66
N SER A 139 -10.29 -19.92 10.95
CA SER A 139 -10.29 -21.08 10.05
C SER A 139 -11.13 -20.81 8.80
N GLU A 140 -10.78 -21.52 7.72
CA GLU A 140 -11.63 -21.57 6.54
C GLU A 140 -12.97 -22.22 6.90
N ASN A 141 -14.04 -21.52 6.66
CA ASN A 141 -15.38 -22.04 6.88
C ASN A 141 -16.20 -21.87 5.62
N THR A 142 -16.97 -22.90 5.29
CA THR A 142 -17.99 -22.84 4.26
C THR A 142 -19.36 -22.99 4.90
N CYS A 143 -20.21 -22.03 4.63
CA CYS A 143 -21.59 -22.04 5.09
C CYS A 143 -22.52 -22.07 3.87
N ILE A 144 -23.49 -22.96 3.87
CA ILE A 144 -24.54 -23.05 2.85
C ILE A 144 -25.85 -22.68 3.52
N ILE A 145 -26.49 -21.60 3.04
CA ILE A 145 -27.77 -21.12 3.55
C ILE A 145 -28.82 -21.37 2.47
N SER A 146 -29.76 -22.24 2.77
CA SER A 146 -30.85 -22.61 1.87
C SER A 146 -32.20 -22.13 2.42
N TYR A 147 -32.93 -21.39 1.61
CA TYR A 147 -34.28 -20.95 1.92
C TYR A 147 -35.29 -21.94 1.39
N ASN A 148 -36.04 -22.56 2.28
CA ASN A 148 -37.20 -23.40 1.97
C ASN A 148 -38.50 -22.60 2.14
N LYS A 149 -39.65 -23.23 1.87
CA LYS A 149 -40.96 -22.58 1.99
C LYS A 149 -41.22 -22.06 3.41
N GLU A 150 -40.83 -22.82 4.45
CA GLU A 150 -41.13 -22.55 5.85
C GLU A 150 -39.92 -22.29 6.70
N ASN A 151 -38.75 -22.85 6.32
CA ASN A 151 -37.54 -22.85 7.13
C ASN A 151 -36.36 -22.28 6.36
N VAL A 152 -35.39 -21.74 7.13
CA VAL A 152 -34.05 -21.45 6.69
C VAL A 152 -33.12 -22.56 7.24
N VAL A 153 -32.39 -23.20 6.34
CA VAL A 153 -31.45 -24.26 6.69
C VAL A 153 -30.05 -23.76 6.47
N ILE A 154 -29.23 -23.76 7.52
CA ILE A 154 -27.82 -23.36 7.50
C ILE A 154 -26.97 -24.60 7.74
N ASN A 155 -26.11 -24.92 6.79
CA ASN A 155 -25.16 -26.03 6.89
C ASN A 155 -23.74 -25.44 6.98
N ILE A 156 -23.01 -25.77 8.05
CA ILE A 156 -21.64 -25.34 8.29
C ILE A 156 -20.82 -26.59 8.63
N ASN A 157 -19.85 -26.92 7.77
CA ASN A 157 -18.91 -28.02 8.01
C ASN A 157 -19.60 -29.27 8.59
N ASP A 158 -20.58 -29.81 7.90
CA ASP A 158 -21.37 -31.01 8.28
C ASP A 158 -22.38 -30.85 9.44
N THR A 159 -22.47 -29.67 10.05
CA THR A 159 -23.48 -29.38 11.08
C THR A 159 -24.62 -28.60 10.46
N THR A 160 -25.85 -29.10 10.62
CA THR A 160 -27.04 -28.47 10.05
C THR A 160 -27.89 -27.80 11.14
N PHE A 161 -28.22 -26.56 10.94
CA PHE A 161 -29.10 -25.74 11.76
C PHE A 161 -30.36 -25.42 10.95
N SER A 162 -31.53 -25.55 11.57
CA SER A 162 -32.80 -25.22 10.92
C SER A 162 -33.64 -24.39 11.87
N PHE A 163 -34.17 -23.29 11.38
CA PHE A 163 -35.09 -22.43 12.14
C PHE A 163 -36.17 -21.86 11.22
N SER A 164 -37.23 -21.35 11.84
CA SER A 164 -38.37 -20.82 11.10
C SER A 164 -38.00 -19.64 10.23
N LYS A 165 -38.51 -19.57 9.01
CA LYS A 165 -38.36 -18.42 8.12
C LYS A 165 -38.89 -17.11 8.72
N ASN A 166 -39.74 -17.18 9.75
CA ASN A 166 -40.30 -16.02 10.43
C ASN A 166 -39.35 -15.44 11.48
N GLU A 167 -38.33 -16.18 11.90
CA GLU A 167 -37.31 -15.66 12.81
C GLU A 167 -36.46 -14.61 12.12
N SER A 168 -36.32 -13.43 12.77
CA SER A 168 -35.55 -12.32 12.22
C SER A 168 -34.04 -12.43 12.53
N GLU A 169 -33.69 -13.12 13.61
CA GLU A 169 -32.33 -13.27 14.08
C GLU A 169 -32.16 -14.66 14.72
N PHE A 170 -31.02 -15.28 14.40
CA PHE A 170 -30.59 -16.54 14.99
C PHE A 170 -29.14 -16.44 15.37
N GLU A 171 -28.83 -16.73 16.63
CA GLU A 171 -27.48 -16.63 17.18
C GLU A 171 -27.13 -17.90 17.95
N ASN A 172 -25.90 -18.38 17.74
CA ASN A 172 -25.32 -19.49 18.50
C ASN A 172 -23.81 -19.22 18.79
N SER A 173 -23.10 -20.22 19.29
CA SER A 173 -21.66 -20.13 19.59
C SER A 173 -20.78 -20.00 18.34
N ILE A 174 -21.28 -20.34 17.15
CA ILE A 174 -20.51 -20.45 15.90
C ILE A 174 -20.74 -19.23 15.01
N PHE A 175 -21.98 -18.76 14.89
CA PHE A 175 -22.35 -17.68 13.98
C PHE A 175 -23.53 -16.85 14.48
N THR A 176 -23.70 -15.68 13.86
CA THR A 176 -24.88 -14.83 13.98
C THR A 176 -25.49 -14.68 12.59
N TYR A 177 -26.80 -14.93 12.48
CA TYR A 177 -27.60 -14.71 11.28
C TYR A 177 -28.69 -13.68 11.60
N LYS A 178 -28.82 -12.67 10.71
CA LYS A 178 -29.86 -11.64 10.83
C LYS A 178 -30.49 -11.38 9.46
N ARG A 179 -31.81 -11.46 9.37
CA ARG A 179 -32.51 -11.20 8.13
C ARG A 179 -32.66 -9.70 7.88
N LYS A 180 -32.31 -9.24 6.66
CA LYS A 180 -32.46 -7.83 6.25
C LYS A 180 -33.86 -7.51 5.75
N PHE A 181 -34.45 -8.42 5.00
CA PHE A 181 -35.79 -8.21 4.36
C PHE A 181 -36.82 -9.18 4.94
N ILE A 182 -37.89 -8.61 5.48
CA ILE A 182 -38.94 -9.38 6.16
C ILE A 182 -39.67 -10.34 5.18
N ASN A 183 -39.79 -9.98 3.89
CA ASN A 183 -40.57 -10.71 2.87
C ASN A 183 -39.70 -11.31 1.75
N TYR A 184 -38.52 -11.86 2.08
CA TYR A 184 -37.76 -12.61 1.08
C TYR A 184 -38.50 -13.94 0.72
N ALA A 185 -39.16 -13.95 -0.43
CA ALA A 185 -39.96 -15.11 -0.90
C ALA A 185 -39.12 -16.12 -1.70
N GLY A 186 -37.86 -15.85 -1.98
CA GLY A 186 -36.99 -16.70 -2.78
C GLY A 186 -36.74 -18.06 -2.12
N LEU A 187 -36.57 -19.08 -2.96
CA LEU A 187 -36.09 -20.42 -2.60
C LEU A 187 -34.63 -20.61 -2.96
N ASP A 188 -33.85 -19.55 -2.81
CA ASP A 188 -32.45 -19.52 -3.23
C ASP A 188 -31.52 -20.18 -2.21
N THR A 189 -30.41 -20.70 -2.70
CA THR A 189 -29.32 -21.21 -1.87
C THR A 189 -28.12 -20.29 -2.03
N PHE A 190 -27.57 -19.87 -0.91
CA PHE A 190 -26.38 -19.03 -0.85
C PHE A 190 -25.21 -19.81 -0.25
N ILE A 191 -24.03 -19.58 -0.76
CA ILE A 191 -22.79 -20.17 -0.26
C ILE A 191 -21.92 -19.03 0.23
N ILE A 192 -21.51 -19.09 1.49
CA ILE A 192 -20.60 -18.15 2.11
C ILE A 192 -19.29 -18.89 2.39
N ARG A 193 -18.19 -18.40 1.84
CA ARG A 193 -16.86 -18.90 2.15
C ARG A 193 -16.08 -17.85 2.90
N GLN A 194 -15.59 -18.22 4.06
CA GLN A 194 -14.66 -17.44 4.84
C GLN A 194 -13.24 -17.92 4.50
N PHE A 195 -12.36 -16.97 4.21
CA PHE A 195 -10.93 -17.23 3.98
C PHE A 195 -10.14 -16.71 5.16
N ASP A 196 -9.01 -17.33 5.41
CA ASP A 196 -8.06 -16.77 6.37
C ASP A 196 -7.45 -15.46 5.84
N LYS A 197 -6.71 -14.78 6.72
CA LYS A 197 -6.11 -13.49 6.39
C LYS A 197 -5.07 -13.61 5.28
N THR A 198 -4.24 -14.64 5.32
CA THR A 198 -3.15 -14.87 4.36
C THR A 198 -3.70 -15.15 2.98
N GLN A 199 -4.64 -16.07 2.87
CA GLN A 199 -5.29 -16.39 1.60
C GLN A 199 -6.05 -15.22 0.99
N THR A 200 -6.68 -14.40 1.84
CA THR A 200 -7.38 -13.18 1.39
C THR A 200 -6.38 -12.22 0.76
N ILE A 201 -5.23 -11.99 1.39
CA ILE A 201 -4.18 -11.10 0.90
C ILE A 201 -3.55 -11.64 -0.37
N ASP A 202 -3.23 -12.93 -0.42
CA ASP A 202 -2.63 -13.56 -1.60
C ASP A 202 -3.60 -13.49 -2.80
N GLY A 203 -4.89 -13.68 -2.55
CA GLY A 203 -5.93 -13.49 -3.55
C GLY A 203 -6.05 -12.05 -4.05
N LEU A 204 -5.88 -11.06 -3.16
CA LEU A 204 -5.84 -9.65 -3.55
C LEU A 204 -4.57 -9.36 -4.36
N LYS A 205 -3.40 -9.81 -3.90
CA LYS A 205 -2.12 -9.61 -4.59
C LYS A 205 -2.09 -10.18 -6.00
N SER A 206 -2.65 -11.37 -6.19
CA SER A 206 -2.68 -12.03 -7.50
C SER A 206 -3.57 -11.32 -8.52
N SER A 207 -4.60 -10.61 -8.04
CA SER A 207 -5.55 -9.88 -8.87
C SER A 207 -5.20 -8.39 -9.06
N TYR A 208 -4.19 -7.90 -8.33
CA TYR A 208 -3.78 -6.51 -8.30
C TYR A 208 -2.45 -6.31 -9.05
N VAL A 209 -2.47 -5.44 -10.05
CA VAL A 209 -1.29 -5.14 -10.87
C VAL A 209 -0.99 -3.65 -10.78
N VAL A 210 0.28 -3.33 -10.55
CA VAL A 210 0.81 -1.97 -10.58
C VAL A 210 1.79 -1.86 -11.74
N GLN A 211 1.59 -0.86 -12.58
CA GLN A 211 2.43 -0.56 -13.73
C GLN A 211 2.93 0.88 -13.64
N GLU A 212 4.22 1.05 -13.77
CA GLU A 212 4.85 2.36 -13.83
C GLU A 212 4.82 2.90 -15.26
N SER A 213 4.53 4.19 -15.41
CA SER A 213 4.66 4.87 -16.70
C SER A 213 6.11 5.32 -16.90
N LYS A 214 6.71 4.93 -18.03
CA LYS A 214 8.16 5.07 -18.29
C LYS A 214 8.73 6.50 -18.23
N ASN A 215 7.91 7.54 -18.30
CA ASN A 215 8.38 8.94 -18.39
C ASN A 215 7.59 9.90 -17.51
N SER A 216 6.88 9.44 -16.52
CA SER A 216 6.07 10.29 -15.63
C SER A 216 5.97 9.65 -14.24
N ASN A 217 5.80 10.48 -13.22
CA ASN A 217 5.50 10.03 -11.85
C ASN A 217 4.07 9.49 -11.74
N THR A 218 3.61 8.78 -12.77
CA THR A 218 2.26 8.23 -12.88
C THR A 218 2.31 6.72 -12.77
N TYR A 219 1.45 6.16 -11.96
CA TYR A 219 1.30 4.73 -11.75
C TYR A 219 -0.09 4.30 -12.17
N GLY A 220 -0.14 3.37 -13.12
CA GLY A 220 -1.36 2.66 -13.46
C GLY A 220 -1.58 1.53 -12.48
N ILE A 221 -2.75 1.48 -11.87
CA ILE A 221 -3.15 0.39 -11.00
C ILE A 221 -4.38 -0.28 -11.57
N SER A 222 -4.40 -1.59 -11.56
CA SER A 222 -5.53 -2.37 -12.04
C SER A 222 -5.87 -3.51 -11.10
N TYR A 223 -7.15 -3.80 -10.99
CA TYR A 223 -7.67 -4.92 -10.24
C TYR A 223 -8.62 -5.73 -11.11
N SER A 224 -8.43 -7.05 -11.16
CA SER A 224 -9.21 -7.97 -11.96
C SER A 224 -10.01 -8.93 -11.09
N GLY A 225 -11.30 -9.09 -11.39
CA GLY A 225 -12.16 -10.01 -10.64
C GLY A 225 -13.53 -10.17 -11.30
N PRO A 226 -14.34 -11.11 -10.80
CA PRO A 226 -15.61 -11.48 -11.45
C PRO A 226 -16.76 -10.52 -11.14
N ASN A 227 -16.58 -9.53 -10.26
CA ASN A 227 -17.62 -8.56 -9.90
C ASN A 227 -17.11 -7.14 -10.07
N LYS A 228 -17.65 -6.41 -11.04
CA LYS A 228 -17.24 -5.05 -11.41
C LYS A 228 -17.37 -4.06 -10.24
N ASP A 229 -18.45 -4.12 -9.49
CA ASP A 229 -18.72 -3.18 -8.39
C ASP A 229 -17.76 -3.44 -7.21
N LEU A 230 -17.50 -4.71 -6.89
CA LEU A 230 -16.54 -5.09 -5.88
C LEU A 230 -15.11 -4.70 -6.29
N ASN A 231 -14.74 -4.95 -7.55
CA ASN A 231 -13.44 -4.54 -8.09
C ASN A 231 -13.22 -3.03 -7.94
N SER A 232 -14.25 -2.24 -8.25
CA SER A 232 -14.19 -0.77 -8.12
C SER A 232 -14.04 -0.33 -6.66
N LYS A 233 -14.77 -0.98 -5.72
CA LYS A 233 -14.65 -0.71 -4.28
C LYS A 233 -13.26 -1.08 -3.76
N ILE A 234 -12.71 -2.22 -4.17
CA ILE A 234 -11.36 -2.67 -3.79
C ILE A 234 -10.32 -1.68 -4.32
N LEU A 235 -10.38 -1.35 -5.60
CA LEU A 235 -9.41 -0.43 -6.21
C LEU A 235 -9.47 0.96 -5.58
N LYS A 236 -10.65 1.48 -5.32
CA LYS A 236 -10.83 2.73 -4.57
C LYS A 236 -10.26 2.63 -3.16
N GLY A 237 -10.53 1.54 -2.45
CA GLY A 237 -9.96 1.29 -1.12
C GLY A 237 -8.43 1.28 -1.15
N ILE A 238 -7.81 0.68 -2.18
CA ILE A 238 -6.34 0.68 -2.38
C ILE A 238 -5.83 2.12 -2.56
N VAL A 239 -6.45 2.91 -3.43
CA VAL A 239 -6.07 4.32 -3.65
C VAL A 239 -6.19 5.13 -2.36
N ASP A 240 -7.31 5.00 -1.66
CA ASP A 240 -7.55 5.71 -0.39
C ASP A 240 -6.54 5.26 0.68
N GLY A 241 -6.24 3.96 0.78
CA GLY A 241 -5.26 3.41 1.70
C GLY A 241 -3.83 3.90 1.42
N ILE A 242 -3.41 3.94 0.17
CA ILE A 242 -2.12 4.51 -0.25
C ILE A 242 -2.03 5.99 0.17
N LYS A 243 -3.09 6.76 -0.11
CA LYS A 243 -3.15 8.18 0.25
C LYS A 243 -3.08 8.38 1.78
N GLU A 244 -3.82 7.59 2.54
CA GLU A 244 -3.83 7.66 4.00
C GLU A 244 -2.47 7.28 4.60
N ASN A 245 -1.84 6.22 4.09
CA ASN A 245 -0.50 5.81 4.51
C ASN A 245 0.53 6.92 4.27
N ASN A 246 0.57 7.46 3.06
CA ASN A 246 1.49 8.56 2.71
C ASN A 246 1.26 9.81 3.58
N LEU A 247 0.00 10.14 3.88
CA LEU A 247 -0.32 11.26 4.76
C LEU A 247 0.14 11.00 6.21
N ASN A 248 -0.02 9.78 6.70
CA ASN A 248 0.38 9.42 8.05
C ASN A 248 1.90 9.41 8.19
N GLU A 249 2.63 8.89 7.21
CA GLU A 249 4.09 8.95 7.17
C GLU A 249 4.59 10.40 7.20
N LYS A 250 4.08 11.26 6.31
CA LYS A 250 4.42 12.69 6.31
C LYS A 250 4.11 13.35 7.65
N LYS A 251 2.92 13.12 8.23
CA LYS A 251 2.53 13.67 9.53
C LYS A 251 3.48 13.24 10.65
N ASN A 252 3.92 11.99 10.65
CA ASN A 252 4.85 11.48 11.66
C ASN A 252 6.21 12.17 11.57
N VAL A 253 6.75 12.30 10.36
CA VAL A 253 8.01 13.02 10.12
C VAL A 253 7.90 14.47 10.59
N TYR A 254 6.84 15.19 10.21
CA TYR A 254 6.64 16.58 10.66
C TYR A 254 6.47 16.69 12.18
N LYS A 255 5.75 15.76 12.81
CA LYS A 255 5.57 15.75 14.26
C LYS A 255 6.91 15.58 15.00
N LEU A 256 7.76 14.67 14.51
CA LEU A 256 9.10 14.47 15.06
C LEU A 256 9.96 15.72 14.91
N SER A 257 9.92 16.35 13.73
CA SER A 257 10.66 17.59 13.45
C SER A 257 10.19 18.75 14.33
N ILE A 258 8.87 18.90 14.51
CA ILE A 258 8.30 19.93 15.42
C ILE A 258 8.79 19.71 16.85
N ASN A 259 8.67 18.48 17.38
CA ASN A 259 9.09 18.17 18.74
C ASN A 259 10.59 18.46 18.93
N PHE A 260 11.42 18.12 17.95
CA PHE A 260 12.86 18.44 17.97
C PHE A 260 13.10 19.95 18.01
N ILE A 261 12.43 20.72 17.15
CA ILE A 261 12.53 22.19 17.12
C ILE A 261 12.10 22.80 18.44
N ASP A 262 10.99 22.34 19.03
CA ASP A 262 10.47 22.87 20.31
C ASP A 262 11.47 22.63 21.45
N LEU A 263 12.05 21.42 21.52
CA LEU A 263 13.11 21.12 22.49
C LEU A 263 14.33 22.04 22.31
N ARG A 264 14.71 22.27 21.05
CA ARG A 264 15.81 23.17 20.72
C ARG A 264 15.55 24.61 21.15
N ILE A 265 14.38 25.13 20.83
CA ILE A 265 13.96 26.50 21.23
C ILE A 265 14.02 26.62 22.74
N SER A 266 13.49 25.66 23.49
CA SER A 266 13.53 25.66 24.95
C SER A 266 14.96 25.73 25.50
N LYS A 267 15.88 24.92 24.96
CA LYS A 267 17.30 24.94 25.35
C LYS A 267 17.97 26.27 25.03
N LEU A 268 17.68 26.86 23.85
CA LEU A 268 18.21 28.16 23.44
C LEU A 268 17.73 29.29 24.36
N ILE A 269 16.46 29.31 24.72
CA ILE A 269 15.90 30.30 25.68
C ILE A 269 16.65 30.20 27.00
N THR A 270 16.80 29.00 27.56
CA THR A 270 17.53 28.80 28.82
C THR A 270 18.96 29.31 28.73
N LYS A 271 19.65 29.11 27.60
CA LYS A 271 21.02 29.57 27.39
C LYS A 271 21.12 31.09 27.24
N ILE A 272 20.16 31.70 26.55
CA ILE A 272 20.04 33.17 26.43
C ILE A 272 19.81 33.81 27.83
N ASP A 273 18.89 33.22 28.61
CA ASP A 273 18.63 33.72 29.97
C ASP A 273 19.89 33.63 30.87
N SER A 274 20.62 32.51 30.81
CA SER A 274 21.87 32.34 31.51
C SER A 274 22.92 33.36 31.07
N LEU A 275 23.08 33.61 29.76
CA LEU A 275 24.03 34.62 29.23
C LEU A 275 23.59 36.04 29.67
N ASN A 276 22.34 36.36 29.57
CA ASN A 276 21.80 37.67 30.04
C ASN A 276 22.08 37.90 31.52
N TYR A 277 21.94 36.84 32.33
CA TYR A 277 22.29 36.91 33.76
C TYR A 277 23.77 37.19 33.97
N VAL A 278 24.65 36.48 33.26
CA VAL A 278 26.12 36.69 33.32
C VAL A 278 26.48 38.11 32.88
N ILE A 279 25.94 38.61 31.78
CA ILE A 279 26.17 39.95 31.25
C ILE A 279 25.69 41.00 32.25
N SER A 280 24.51 40.79 32.83
CA SER A 280 23.93 41.70 33.84
C SER A 280 24.85 41.80 35.09
N ASN A 281 25.27 40.66 35.62
CA ASN A 281 26.21 40.61 36.75
C ASN A 281 27.53 41.24 36.45
N PHE A 282 28.11 41.02 35.26
CA PHE A 282 29.33 41.66 34.83
C PHE A 282 29.20 43.18 34.75
N LYS A 283 28.10 43.69 34.19
CA LYS A 283 27.83 45.13 34.16
C LYS A 283 27.71 45.73 35.53
N ILE A 284 27.00 45.07 36.46
CA ILE A 284 26.80 45.54 37.85
C ILE A 284 28.15 45.51 38.61
N SER A 285 28.92 44.42 38.55
CA SER A 285 30.14 44.24 39.29
C SER A 285 31.32 45.14 38.81
N ASN A 286 31.29 45.53 37.53
CA ASN A 286 32.35 46.38 36.98
C ASN A 286 31.96 47.85 36.77
N GLY A 287 30.76 48.26 37.16
CA GLY A 287 30.31 49.66 37.07
C GLY A 287 30.25 50.20 35.63
N VAL A 288 30.15 49.31 34.61
CA VAL A 288 30.26 49.69 33.20
C VAL A 288 28.90 50.17 32.71
N TYR A 289 28.66 51.49 32.90
CA TYR A 289 27.40 52.07 32.44
C TYR A 289 27.42 52.68 31.05
N MET A 290 28.58 52.99 30.47
CA MET A 290 28.85 53.29 29.03
C MET A 290 30.30 53.71 28.83
N PRO A 291 30.99 53.16 27.86
CA PRO A 291 32.19 53.77 27.26
C PRO A 291 31.98 53.93 25.74
N GLU A 292 31.88 55.15 25.31
CA GLU A 292 31.36 55.48 23.98
C GLU A 292 32.40 55.70 22.88
N SER A 293 33.61 55.39 22.83
CA SER A 293 34.39 55.67 21.61
C SER A 293 35.62 54.88 21.29
N GLN A 294 36.14 54.04 22.14
CA GLN A 294 37.33 53.21 21.78
C GLN A 294 37.04 51.69 21.74
N THR A 295 35.80 51.30 21.99
CA THR A 295 35.39 49.90 22.13
C THR A 295 34.72 49.33 20.90
N ASN A 296 34.31 50.12 19.92
CA ASN A 296 33.50 49.63 18.80
C ASN A 296 34.21 48.55 17.98
N SER A 297 35.47 48.73 17.63
CA SER A 297 36.19 47.68 16.85
C SER A 297 36.52 46.43 17.69
N ALA A 298 36.75 46.60 19.01
CA ALA A 298 36.97 45.45 19.89
C ALA A 298 35.66 44.75 20.25
N LEU A 299 34.57 45.51 20.39
CA LEU A 299 33.22 44.98 20.58
C LEU A 299 32.71 44.24 19.35
N ASP A 300 32.95 44.77 18.15
CA ASP A 300 32.54 44.12 16.90
C ASP A 300 33.33 42.81 16.69
N ASN A 301 34.62 42.79 17.02
CA ASN A 301 35.41 41.57 16.97
C ASN A 301 34.99 40.57 18.06
N LEU A 302 34.70 41.03 19.29
CA LEU A 302 34.16 40.17 20.35
C LEU A 302 32.79 39.60 19.96
N ASN A 303 31.88 40.43 19.47
CA ASN A 303 30.59 40.00 18.99
C ASN A 303 30.70 38.95 17.85
N ALA A 304 31.64 39.17 16.91
CA ALA A 304 31.89 38.20 15.82
C ALA A 304 32.49 36.89 16.33
N ILE A 305 33.36 36.96 17.34
CA ILE A 305 33.92 35.76 18.00
C ILE A 305 32.83 35.05 18.82
N GLU A 306 32.07 35.78 19.60
CA GLU A 306 30.94 35.23 20.40
C GLU A 306 29.92 34.57 19.51
N GLN A 307 29.57 35.18 18.37
CA GLN A 307 28.68 34.57 17.38
C GLN A 307 29.27 33.27 16.81
N LYS A 308 30.57 33.23 16.51
CA LYS A 308 31.24 32.01 16.04
C LYS A 308 31.27 30.94 17.12
N ILE A 309 31.60 31.31 18.36
CA ILE A 309 31.59 30.38 19.50
C ILE A 309 30.17 29.85 19.72
N PHE A 310 29.18 30.73 19.72
CA PHE A 310 27.76 30.36 19.84
C PHE A 310 27.33 29.40 18.73
N LYS A 311 27.68 29.74 17.47
CA LYS A 311 27.36 28.89 16.32
C LYS A 311 28.04 27.50 16.43
N ASN A 312 29.30 27.45 16.78
CA ASN A 312 30.03 26.19 16.93
C ASN A 312 29.52 25.37 18.13
N SER A 313 29.25 26.02 19.27
CA SER A 313 28.67 25.31 20.41
C SER A 313 27.27 24.76 20.11
N LEU A 314 26.49 25.52 19.37
CA LEU A 314 25.18 25.10 18.91
C LEU A 314 25.28 23.86 17.99
N GLN A 315 26.16 23.89 17.01
CA GLN A 315 26.39 22.76 16.11
C GLN A 315 26.87 21.51 16.87
N SER A 316 27.77 21.71 17.87
CA SER A 316 28.21 20.62 18.73
C SER A 316 27.06 20.03 19.55
N GLU A 317 26.24 20.88 20.16
CA GLU A 317 25.10 20.45 20.99
C GLU A 317 24.06 19.71 20.18
N LEU A 318 23.78 20.17 18.96
CA LEU A 318 22.90 19.48 18.01
C LEU A 318 23.43 18.10 17.62
N SER A 319 24.73 18.00 17.40
CA SER A 319 25.36 16.73 17.06
C SER A 319 25.33 15.75 18.23
N VAL A 320 25.52 16.24 19.47
CA VAL A 320 25.40 15.44 20.69
C VAL A 320 23.96 15.02 20.93
N GLU A 321 22.98 15.89 20.69
CA GLU A 321 21.56 15.55 20.85
C GLU A 321 21.13 14.49 19.83
N LEU A 322 21.59 14.63 18.58
CA LEU A 322 21.36 13.61 17.56
C LEU A 322 21.96 12.25 17.97
N LEU A 323 23.19 12.27 18.51
CA LEU A 323 23.86 11.07 19.00
C LEU A 323 23.06 10.44 20.14
N ASN A 324 22.64 11.26 21.12
CA ASN A 324 21.80 10.79 22.22
C ASN A 324 20.47 10.21 21.77
N GLU A 325 19.87 10.78 20.72
CA GLU A 325 18.63 10.26 20.16
C GLU A 325 18.85 8.90 19.51
N VAL A 326 19.94 8.73 18.75
CA VAL A 326 20.34 7.44 18.18
C VAL A 326 20.63 6.40 19.26
N GLU A 327 21.39 6.77 20.31
CA GLU A 327 21.75 5.86 21.40
C GLU A 327 20.57 5.44 22.30
N LYS A 328 19.57 6.31 22.48
CA LYS A 328 18.37 6.00 23.25
C LYS A 328 17.39 5.07 22.54
N GLN A 329 17.52 4.92 21.24
CA GLN A 329 16.61 4.06 20.46
C GLN A 329 16.89 2.59 20.75
N ASN A 330 15.98 1.94 21.49
CA ASN A 330 15.97 0.49 21.64
C ASN A 330 15.42 -0.23 20.39
N SER A 331 14.65 0.49 19.58
CA SER A 331 14.12 0.06 18.27
C SER A 331 14.48 1.17 17.28
N PHE A 332 15.10 0.84 16.18
CA PHE A 332 15.46 1.81 15.16
C PHE A 332 14.23 2.59 14.67
N GLU A 333 14.08 3.82 15.16
CA GLU A 333 13.02 4.75 14.80
C GLU A 333 13.53 5.83 13.86
N LEU A 334 12.64 6.50 13.14
CA LEU A 334 13.01 7.55 12.21
C LEU A 334 13.60 8.74 12.97
N LEU A 335 14.75 9.19 12.51
CA LEU A 335 15.37 10.42 13.01
C LEU A 335 14.76 11.66 12.35
N PRO A 336 14.71 12.80 13.05
CA PRO A 336 14.29 14.08 12.46
C PRO A 336 15.13 14.42 11.23
N THR A 337 14.51 14.85 10.15
CA THR A 337 15.21 15.12 8.88
C THR A 337 15.80 16.51 8.77
N ASP A 338 15.33 17.48 9.55
CA ASP A 338 15.84 18.86 9.57
C ASP A 338 16.22 19.25 10.98
N ILE A 339 17.42 18.85 11.37
CA ILE A 339 17.97 19.10 12.71
C ILE A 339 18.82 20.36 12.77
N GLY A 340 19.00 21.09 11.66
CA GLY A 340 19.81 22.31 11.57
C GLY A 340 21.29 22.11 11.80
N ILE A 341 21.82 20.90 11.60
CA ILE A 341 23.25 20.63 11.54
C ILE A 341 23.74 21.04 10.16
N GLU A 342 24.73 21.93 10.11
CA GLU A 342 25.31 22.41 8.84
C GLU A 342 26.21 21.37 8.14
N ASN A 343 26.60 20.32 8.85
CA ASN A 343 27.46 19.28 8.31
C ASN A 343 26.68 18.37 7.35
N GLN A 344 26.98 18.51 6.07
CA GLN A 344 26.33 17.73 4.99
C GLN A 344 26.49 16.22 5.17
N ASN A 345 27.63 15.75 5.68
CA ASN A 345 27.87 14.32 5.87
C ASN A 345 26.91 13.75 6.92
N ILE A 346 26.69 14.48 8.03
CA ILE A 346 25.75 14.07 9.08
C ILE A 346 24.34 14.00 8.50
N ASN A 347 23.93 15.02 7.77
CA ASN A 347 22.60 15.06 7.16
C ASN A 347 22.39 13.92 6.14
N GLN A 348 23.43 13.58 5.36
CA GLN A 348 23.38 12.41 4.47
C GLN A 348 23.25 11.10 5.25
N MET A 349 23.97 10.96 6.37
CA MET A 349 23.89 9.76 7.21
C MET A 349 22.51 9.61 7.82
N VAL A 350 21.92 10.68 8.37
CA VAL A 350 20.53 10.68 8.89
C VAL A 350 19.54 10.27 7.81
N PHE A 351 19.71 10.82 6.61
CA PHE A 351 18.86 10.45 5.49
C PHE A 351 18.98 8.97 5.12
N GLN A 352 20.20 8.46 4.98
CA GLN A 352 20.42 7.04 4.65
C GLN A 352 19.88 6.13 5.76
N PHE A 353 20.08 6.51 7.02
CA PHE A 353 19.55 5.80 8.17
C PHE A 353 18.01 5.71 8.09
N ASN A 354 17.34 6.83 7.89
CA ASN A 354 15.89 6.86 7.74
C ASN A 354 15.39 6.03 6.54
N LYS A 355 16.13 6.07 5.42
CA LYS A 355 15.82 5.25 4.24
C LYS A 355 15.86 3.76 4.59
N ILE A 356 16.92 3.29 5.27
CA ILE A 356 17.07 1.89 5.66
C ILE A 356 15.96 1.47 6.64
N ILE A 357 15.56 2.34 7.57
CA ILE A 357 14.45 2.08 8.49
C ILE A 357 13.13 1.92 7.73
N LEU A 358 12.84 2.82 6.79
CA LEU A 358 11.63 2.72 5.98
C LEU A 358 11.62 1.45 5.14
N GLU A 359 12.75 1.09 4.52
CA GLU A 359 12.91 -0.18 3.78
C GLU A 359 12.69 -1.39 4.70
N LYS A 360 13.30 -1.41 5.89
CA LYS A 360 13.11 -2.46 6.89
C LYS A 360 11.65 -2.57 7.30
N ASN A 361 10.99 -1.45 7.62
CA ASN A 361 9.60 -1.44 8.03
C ASN A 361 8.67 -1.96 6.92
N ASN A 362 8.94 -1.59 5.67
CA ASN A 362 8.20 -2.12 4.52
C ASN A 362 8.42 -3.63 4.35
N LEU A 363 9.64 -4.11 4.54
CA LEU A 363 9.93 -5.55 4.52
C LEU A 363 9.21 -6.30 5.65
N LEU A 364 9.17 -5.74 6.86
CA LEU A 364 8.48 -6.33 8.02
C LEU A 364 6.96 -6.44 7.83
N VAL A 365 6.38 -5.62 6.97
CA VAL A 365 4.97 -5.71 6.60
C VAL A 365 4.69 -6.98 5.77
N GLU A 366 5.67 -7.40 4.97
CA GLU A 366 5.54 -8.54 4.06
C GLU A 366 6.23 -9.82 4.58
N ALA A 367 7.12 -9.67 5.55
CA ALA A 367 7.97 -10.73 6.06
C ALA A 367 8.09 -10.68 7.58
N THR A 368 8.60 -11.76 8.17
CA THR A 368 8.90 -11.81 9.60
C THR A 368 10.32 -11.27 9.86
N GLU A 369 10.63 -10.96 11.12
CA GLU A 369 11.98 -10.53 11.57
C GLU A 369 13.10 -11.52 11.21
N LYS A 370 12.76 -12.79 10.94
CA LYS A 370 13.70 -13.82 10.53
C LYS A 370 14.02 -13.83 9.04
N ASN A 371 13.41 -12.97 8.25
CA ASN A 371 13.69 -12.90 6.82
C ASN A 371 15.12 -12.38 6.59
N PRO A 372 15.92 -13.02 5.73
CA PRO A 372 17.29 -12.60 5.44
C PRO A 372 17.43 -11.13 5.01
N LEU A 373 16.47 -10.59 4.26
CA LEU A 373 16.46 -9.20 3.82
C LEU A 373 16.21 -8.24 5.00
N VAL A 374 15.35 -8.60 5.94
CA VAL A 374 15.11 -7.82 7.17
C VAL A 374 16.36 -7.81 8.03
N ILE A 375 17.02 -8.98 8.20
CA ILE A 375 18.28 -9.08 8.93
C ILE A 375 19.39 -8.27 8.25
N GLN A 376 19.46 -8.30 6.92
CA GLN A 376 20.43 -7.50 6.17
C GLN A 376 20.22 -5.99 6.39
N SER A 377 18.98 -5.50 6.31
CA SER A 377 18.64 -4.09 6.58
C SER A 377 18.96 -3.72 8.03
N GLN A 378 18.72 -4.62 8.98
CA GLN A 378 19.05 -4.41 10.37
C GLN A 378 20.58 -4.31 10.62
N ASN A 379 21.36 -5.14 9.94
CA ASN A 379 22.83 -5.09 10.04
C ASN A 379 23.44 -3.84 9.40
N GLN A 380 22.71 -3.17 8.49
CA GLN A 380 23.13 -1.88 7.93
C GLN A 380 22.88 -0.69 8.86
N LEU A 381 22.04 -0.87 9.89
CA LEU A 381 21.72 0.16 10.88
C LEU A 381 22.66 0.13 12.09
N ILE A 382 23.43 -0.94 12.26
CA ILE A 382 24.44 -1.12 13.30
C ILE A 382 25.81 -0.64 12.78
#